data_e99276db2923cac56358b8e4c8db00e4
#
_entry.id   e99276db2923cac56358b8e4c8db00e4
#
_cell.length_a   1.000
_cell.length_b   1.000
_cell.length_c   1.000
_cell.angle_alpha   90.00
_cell.angle_beta   90.00
_cell.angle_gamma   90.00
#
_symmetry.space_group_name_H-M   'P 1'
#
loop_
_entity.id
_entity.type
_entity.pdbx_description
1 polymer ?
#
loop_
_entity_poly.entity_id
_entity_poly.type
_entity_poly.pdbx_seq_one_letter_code
_entity_poly.pdbx_strand_id
1 'polypeptide(L)'
;MNVTPILQGKHAVVFGAAGSVGAAVAAEFAAEGAEVFLAGRTKSNIEEVAQQIIAAGGFAHAAVIDALDDAAVNEYIDSVVKQTGSIDIVFNAVGPLVTDYGNGKKATELTIEEYMAPLTTIVKSQFITARAAARHMLKQHSGVIIFLTGSPARGHVEGTTAIGTAFGAIESLAENLAVEVSPAGVRSVCLRTTANTDSLAIQDTMDALASKLKVTKDQLIGSIASLNFLKVPATVSDTAKAAAFLASDRARMMTGTVVNSTAGAAAD
;
A
#
# COMPACT_ATOMS: atom_id res chain seq x y z
N MET A 1 -14.65 23.57 -14.54
CA MET A 1 -13.18 23.77 -14.61
C MET A 1 -12.57 22.40 -14.83
N ASN A 2 -11.88 22.17 -15.97
CA ASN A 2 -11.13 20.92 -16.14
C ASN A 2 -9.95 20.94 -15.16
N VAL A 3 -10.01 20.12 -14.14
CA VAL A 3 -8.87 19.92 -13.21
C VAL A 3 -7.85 19.08 -13.96
N THR A 4 -6.64 19.61 -14.15
CA THR A 4 -5.55 18.85 -14.76
C THR A 4 -5.19 17.70 -13.84
N PRO A 5 -5.13 16.45 -14.36
CA PRO A 5 -4.72 15.28 -13.57
C PRO A 5 -3.34 15.48 -12.95
N ILE A 6 -3.21 15.10 -11.66
CA ILE A 6 -1.99 15.42 -10.89
C ILE A 6 -0.82 14.45 -11.14
N LEU A 7 -1.07 13.34 -11.87
CA LEU A 7 -0.07 12.33 -12.24
C LEU A 7 0.09 12.19 -13.76
N GLN A 8 -0.33 13.20 -14.52
CA GLN A 8 -0.27 13.15 -15.98
C GLN A 8 1.14 12.84 -16.49
N GLY A 9 1.25 11.78 -17.30
CA GLY A 9 2.50 11.35 -17.93
C GLY A 9 3.48 10.67 -16.98
N LYS A 10 3.06 10.27 -15.78
CA LYS A 10 3.85 9.48 -14.83
C LYS A 10 3.69 7.98 -15.08
N HIS A 11 4.77 7.21 -14.87
CA HIS A 11 4.77 5.75 -14.92
C HIS A 11 4.80 5.18 -13.50
N ALA A 12 3.73 4.48 -13.12
CA ALA A 12 3.53 3.97 -11.77
C ALA A 12 3.52 2.44 -11.74
N VAL A 13 4.35 1.82 -10.91
CA VAL A 13 4.30 0.37 -10.64
C VAL A 13 3.60 0.12 -9.31
N VAL A 14 2.56 -0.73 -9.34
CA VAL A 14 1.78 -1.12 -8.17
C VAL A 14 1.93 -2.61 -7.94
N PHE A 15 2.60 -3.00 -6.85
CA PHE A 15 2.67 -4.39 -6.40
C PHE A 15 1.50 -4.73 -5.47
N GLY A 16 1.00 -5.95 -5.55
CA GLY A 16 -0.21 -6.34 -4.84
C GLY A 16 -1.49 -5.73 -5.44
N ALA A 17 -1.44 -5.42 -6.74
CA ALA A 17 -2.49 -4.70 -7.46
C ALA A 17 -3.83 -5.44 -7.57
N ALA A 18 -3.86 -6.74 -7.29
CA ALA A 18 -5.11 -7.53 -7.24
C ALA A 18 -5.84 -7.45 -5.88
N GLY A 19 -5.18 -6.91 -4.83
CA GLY A 19 -5.81 -6.68 -3.54
C GLY A 19 -6.62 -5.39 -3.52
N SER A 20 -7.61 -5.27 -2.60
CA SER A 20 -8.52 -4.12 -2.55
C SER A 20 -7.81 -2.76 -2.52
N VAL A 21 -6.76 -2.61 -1.70
CA VAL A 21 -6.00 -1.35 -1.61
C VAL A 21 -5.17 -1.13 -2.87
N GLY A 22 -4.44 -2.16 -3.34
CA GLY A 22 -3.61 -2.05 -4.54
C GLY A 22 -4.42 -1.72 -5.79
N ALA A 23 -5.58 -2.36 -5.97
CA ALA A 23 -6.50 -2.08 -7.07
C ALA A 23 -7.06 -0.65 -7.02
N ALA A 24 -7.48 -0.19 -5.84
CA ALA A 24 -7.98 1.17 -5.66
C ALA A 24 -6.89 2.23 -5.94
N VAL A 25 -5.67 2.01 -5.45
CA VAL A 25 -4.53 2.91 -5.71
C VAL A 25 -4.17 2.94 -7.19
N ALA A 26 -4.12 1.77 -7.85
CA ALA A 26 -3.85 1.71 -9.29
C ALA A 26 -4.93 2.44 -10.11
N ALA A 27 -6.20 2.25 -9.77
CA ALA A 27 -7.31 2.94 -10.43
C ALA A 27 -7.25 4.47 -10.22
N GLU A 28 -6.94 4.93 -9.02
CA GLU A 28 -6.79 6.35 -8.72
C GLU A 28 -5.58 6.95 -9.44
N PHE A 29 -4.44 6.27 -9.48
CA PHE A 29 -3.27 6.73 -10.22
C PHE A 29 -3.58 6.88 -11.72
N ALA A 30 -4.28 5.91 -12.31
CA ALA A 30 -4.70 5.97 -13.70
C ALA A 30 -5.73 7.09 -13.95
N ALA A 31 -6.71 7.29 -13.06
CA ALA A 31 -7.67 8.39 -13.14
C ALA A 31 -7.00 9.77 -13.07
N GLU A 32 -5.89 9.85 -12.33
CA GLU A 32 -5.04 11.04 -12.23
C GLU A 32 -3.99 11.15 -13.35
N GLY A 33 -4.08 10.31 -14.40
CA GLY A 33 -3.32 10.43 -15.64
C GLY A 33 -2.01 9.66 -15.70
N ALA A 34 -1.72 8.79 -14.73
CA ALA A 34 -0.57 7.91 -14.81
C ALA A 34 -0.83 6.70 -15.72
N GLU A 35 0.22 6.21 -16.39
CA GLU A 35 0.26 4.86 -16.95
C GLU A 35 0.65 3.89 -15.83
N VAL A 36 -0.21 2.87 -15.55
CA VAL A 36 -0.04 1.99 -14.41
C VAL A 36 0.39 0.58 -14.81
N PHE A 37 1.40 0.06 -14.13
CA PHE A 37 1.98 -1.26 -14.30
C PHE A 37 1.64 -2.10 -13.08
N LEU A 38 0.72 -3.05 -13.26
CA LEU A 38 0.11 -3.86 -12.19
C LEU A 38 0.89 -5.16 -12.02
N ALA A 39 1.38 -5.42 -10.81
CA ALA A 39 2.08 -6.65 -10.46
C ALA A 39 1.34 -7.44 -9.38
N GLY A 40 1.20 -8.74 -9.60
CA GLY A 40 0.56 -9.65 -8.65
C GLY A 40 0.71 -11.10 -9.06
N ARG A 41 0.40 -12.04 -8.18
CA ARG A 41 0.64 -13.48 -8.39
C ARG A 41 -0.45 -14.18 -9.22
N THR A 42 -1.68 -13.68 -9.19
CA THR A 42 -2.82 -14.33 -9.83
C THR A 42 -3.19 -13.58 -11.11
N LYS A 43 -2.92 -14.21 -12.25
CA LYS A 43 -3.09 -13.61 -13.58
C LYS A 43 -4.50 -13.05 -13.79
N SER A 44 -5.53 -13.87 -13.56
CA SER A 44 -6.92 -13.45 -13.76
C SER A 44 -7.29 -12.18 -13.00
N ASN A 45 -6.85 -12.08 -11.73
CA ASN A 45 -7.24 -10.97 -10.87
C ASN A 45 -6.55 -9.65 -11.28
N ILE A 46 -5.26 -9.70 -11.68
CA ILE A 46 -4.57 -8.48 -12.12
C ILE A 46 -5.03 -8.04 -13.51
N GLU A 47 -5.35 -8.99 -14.40
CA GLU A 47 -5.93 -8.68 -15.72
C GLU A 47 -7.33 -8.06 -15.60
N GLU A 48 -8.15 -8.53 -14.66
CA GLU A 48 -9.46 -7.91 -14.36
C GLU A 48 -9.31 -6.45 -13.92
N VAL A 49 -8.39 -6.16 -12.99
CA VAL A 49 -8.12 -4.78 -12.56
C VAL A 49 -7.62 -3.92 -13.73
N ALA A 50 -6.71 -4.45 -14.56
CA ALA A 50 -6.24 -3.73 -15.74
C ALA A 50 -7.38 -3.41 -16.71
N GLN A 51 -8.27 -4.37 -16.99
CA GLN A 51 -9.43 -4.17 -17.85
C GLN A 51 -10.40 -3.12 -17.29
N GLN A 52 -10.64 -3.12 -15.98
CA GLN A 52 -11.48 -2.10 -15.32
C GLN A 52 -10.89 -0.69 -15.49
N ILE A 53 -9.57 -0.53 -15.32
CA ILE A 53 -8.88 0.73 -15.52
C ILE A 53 -8.97 1.18 -16.98
N ILE A 54 -8.72 0.28 -17.94
CA ILE A 54 -8.80 0.57 -19.38
C ILE A 54 -10.23 0.94 -19.79
N ALA A 55 -11.24 0.23 -19.27
CA ALA A 55 -12.64 0.54 -19.52
C ALA A 55 -13.06 1.92 -18.97
N ALA A 56 -12.39 2.39 -17.91
CA ALA A 56 -12.57 3.74 -17.37
C ALA A 56 -11.77 4.82 -18.13
N GLY A 57 -11.04 4.46 -19.19
CA GLY A 57 -10.25 5.38 -20.01
C GLY A 57 -8.81 5.60 -19.56
N GLY A 58 -8.32 4.83 -18.59
CA GLY A 58 -6.93 4.86 -18.13
C GLY A 58 -6.01 3.92 -18.93
N PHE A 59 -4.71 3.94 -18.62
CA PHE A 59 -3.70 3.07 -19.22
C PHE A 59 -3.18 2.10 -18.16
N ALA A 60 -3.30 0.79 -18.40
CA ALA A 60 -2.88 -0.24 -17.46
C ALA A 60 -2.26 -1.46 -18.14
N HIS A 61 -1.21 -2.01 -17.55
CA HIS A 61 -0.51 -3.22 -17.97
C HIS A 61 -0.46 -4.20 -16.81
N ALA A 62 -0.79 -5.47 -17.05
CA ALA A 62 -0.78 -6.53 -16.04
C ALA A 62 0.42 -7.46 -16.23
N ALA A 63 1.12 -7.78 -15.12
CA ALA A 63 2.22 -8.74 -15.11
C ALA A 63 2.13 -9.69 -13.91
N VAL A 64 2.42 -10.98 -14.14
CA VAL A 64 2.46 -11.99 -13.07
C VAL A 64 3.83 -11.94 -12.41
N ILE A 65 3.91 -11.30 -11.25
CA ILE A 65 5.14 -11.10 -10.48
C ILE A 65 4.89 -11.43 -9.01
N ASP A 66 5.76 -12.27 -8.44
CA ASP A 66 5.83 -12.41 -6.99
C ASP A 66 6.78 -11.35 -6.43
N ALA A 67 6.27 -10.43 -5.63
CA ALA A 67 7.05 -9.38 -4.99
C ALA A 67 8.07 -9.89 -3.95
N LEU A 68 8.04 -11.18 -3.61
CA LEU A 68 9.02 -11.84 -2.75
C LEU A 68 10.19 -12.45 -3.54
N ASP A 69 10.09 -12.52 -4.87
CA ASP A 69 11.16 -12.95 -5.77
C ASP A 69 11.96 -11.73 -6.23
N ASP A 70 13.15 -11.59 -5.66
CA ASP A 70 14.04 -10.46 -5.92
C ASP A 70 14.47 -10.36 -7.40
N ALA A 71 14.77 -11.49 -8.04
CA ALA A 71 15.18 -11.50 -9.43
C ALA A 71 14.03 -11.08 -10.35
N ALA A 72 12.85 -11.68 -10.16
CA ALA A 72 11.66 -11.35 -10.95
C ALA A 72 11.25 -9.88 -10.79
N VAL A 73 11.35 -9.31 -9.59
CA VAL A 73 11.05 -7.88 -9.37
C VAL A 73 12.05 -6.98 -10.08
N ASN A 74 13.36 -7.26 -10.02
CA ASN A 74 14.37 -6.47 -10.73
C ASN A 74 14.14 -6.54 -12.26
N GLU A 75 13.96 -7.74 -12.83
CA GLU A 75 13.70 -7.92 -14.26
C GLU A 75 12.42 -7.18 -14.70
N TYR A 76 11.38 -7.21 -13.87
CA TYR A 76 10.14 -6.51 -14.17
C TYR A 76 10.32 -5.00 -14.18
N ILE A 77 10.95 -4.43 -13.16
CA ILE A 77 11.25 -2.98 -13.12
C ILE A 77 12.12 -2.56 -14.30
N ASP A 78 13.17 -3.35 -14.63
CA ASP A 78 14.02 -3.12 -15.80
C ASP A 78 13.19 -3.10 -17.09
N SER A 79 12.22 -4.02 -17.23
CA SER A 79 11.35 -4.10 -18.40
C SER A 79 10.43 -2.88 -18.52
N VAL A 80 9.86 -2.41 -17.41
CA VAL A 80 9.04 -1.19 -17.37
C VAL A 80 9.87 0.02 -17.81
N VAL A 81 11.05 0.21 -17.23
CA VAL A 81 11.93 1.34 -17.59
C VAL A 81 12.38 1.24 -19.06
N LYS A 82 12.65 0.04 -19.57
CA LYS A 82 12.98 -0.15 -20.99
C LYS A 82 11.83 0.23 -21.92
N GLN A 83 10.60 -0.05 -21.51
CA GLN A 83 9.38 0.25 -22.29
C GLN A 83 9.04 1.75 -22.28
N THR A 84 9.17 2.41 -21.15
CA THR A 84 8.66 3.77 -20.90
C THR A 84 9.74 4.84 -20.84
N GLY A 85 10.99 4.45 -20.61
CA GLY A 85 12.11 5.35 -20.38
C GLY A 85 12.27 5.78 -18.91
N SER A 86 11.27 5.57 -18.04
CA SER A 86 11.31 5.95 -16.63
C SER A 86 10.42 5.10 -15.73
N ILE A 87 10.64 5.19 -14.44
CA ILE A 87 9.73 4.77 -13.39
C ILE A 87 9.59 5.92 -12.39
N ASP A 88 8.40 6.50 -12.28
CA ASP A 88 8.18 7.70 -11.46
C ASP A 88 7.64 7.37 -10.08
N ILE A 89 6.81 6.32 -9.98
CA ILE A 89 6.10 5.96 -8.75
C ILE A 89 6.20 4.46 -8.53
N VAL A 90 6.54 4.06 -7.30
CA VAL A 90 6.37 2.68 -6.82
C VAL A 90 5.49 2.68 -5.59
N PHE A 91 4.48 1.82 -5.60
CA PHE A 91 3.60 1.55 -4.48
C PHE A 91 3.51 0.03 -4.24
N ASN A 92 3.60 -0.41 -2.99
CA ASN A 92 3.50 -1.83 -2.64
C ASN A 92 2.40 -2.05 -1.60
N ALA A 93 1.35 -2.79 -1.98
CA ALA A 93 0.23 -3.21 -1.15
C ALA A 93 0.26 -4.72 -0.84
N VAL A 94 1.40 -5.39 -0.98
CA VAL A 94 1.53 -6.82 -0.69
C VAL A 94 1.47 -7.06 0.81
N GLY A 95 0.61 -7.98 1.23
CA GLY A 95 0.48 -8.40 2.62
C GLY A 95 0.04 -9.86 2.73
N PRO A 96 0.21 -10.48 3.91
CA PRO A 96 -0.34 -11.80 4.21
C PRO A 96 -1.86 -11.74 4.38
N LEU A 97 -2.51 -12.88 4.32
CA LEU A 97 -3.90 -12.98 4.75
C LEU A 97 -4.02 -12.74 6.26
N VAL A 98 -5.16 -12.22 6.70
CA VAL A 98 -5.43 -11.93 8.13
C VAL A 98 -5.29 -13.20 8.98
N THR A 99 -5.59 -14.36 8.42
CA THR A 99 -5.47 -15.68 9.06
C THR A 99 -4.02 -16.12 9.28
N ASP A 100 -3.07 -15.59 8.52
CA ASP A 100 -1.70 -16.10 8.48
C ASP A 100 -0.83 -15.61 9.64
N TYR A 101 -1.20 -14.50 10.29
CA TYR A 101 -0.38 -13.84 11.30
C TYR A 101 -1.02 -13.76 12.69
N GLY A 102 -1.99 -14.65 12.97
CA GLY A 102 -2.60 -14.76 14.29
C GLY A 102 -3.28 -13.47 14.76
N ASN A 103 -3.91 -12.71 13.86
CA ASN A 103 -4.59 -11.48 14.20
C ASN A 103 -5.64 -11.68 15.30
N GLY A 104 -5.62 -10.87 16.34
CA GLY A 104 -6.48 -10.99 17.52
C GLY A 104 -5.94 -11.90 18.63
N LYS A 105 -4.83 -12.63 18.42
CA LYS A 105 -4.16 -13.40 19.46
C LYS A 105 -3.27 -12.51 20.32
N LYS A 106 -3.15 -12.85 21.60
CA LYS A 106 -2.14 -12.24 22.48
C LYS A 106 -0.74 -12.63 22.03
N ALA A 107 0.25 -11.77 22.27
CA ALA A 107 1.63 -12.05 21.90
C ALA A 107 2.17 -13.38 22.49
N THR A 108 1.70 -13.77 23.68
CA THR A 108 2.06 -15.02 24.34
C THR A 108 1.44 -16.28 23.72
N GLU A 109 0.49 -16.11 22.80
CA GLU A 109 -0.25 -17.18 22.14
C GLU A 109 0.14 -17.32 20.65
N LEU A 110 0.94 -16.37 20.12
CA LEU A 110 1.43 -16.42 18.75
C LEU A 110 2.49 -17.51 18.59
N THR A 111 2.40 -18.26 17.50
CA THR A 111 3.53 -19.08 17.07
C THR A 111 4.61 -18.20 16.42
N ILE A 112 5.82 -18.72 16.27
CA ILE A 112 6.90 -18.00 15.56
C ILE A 112 6.53 -17.75 14.10
N GLU A 113 5.89 -18.73 13.46
CA GLU A 113 5.43 -18.63 12.06
C GLU A 113 4.41 -17.51 11.89
N GLU A 114 3.40 -17.42 12.76
CA GLU A 114 2.41 -16.36 12.77
C GLU A 114 3.05 -14.99 13.00
N TYR A 115 3.98 -14.89 13.94
CA TYR A 115 4.71 -13.64 14.18
C TYR A 115 5.56 -13.22 12.99
N MET A 116 6.24 -14.18 12.35
CA MET A 116 7.14 -13.90 11.22
C MET A 116 6.42 -13.66 9.89
N ALA A 117 5.17 -14.13 9.72
CA ALA A 117 4.44 -14.01 8.46
C ALA A 117 4.38 -12.58 7.91
N PRO A 118 3.97 -11.53 8.66
CA PRO A 118 3.99 -10.17 8.13
C PRO A 118 5.41 -9.61 7.94
N LEU A 119 6.38 -10.02 8.75
CA LEU A 119 7.77 -9.60 8.58
C LEU A 119 8.35 -10.15 7.28
N THR A 120 8.13 -11.43 6.99
CA THR A 120 8.62 -12.09 5.77
C THR A 120 7.83 -11.68 4.52
N THR A 121 6.59 -11.27 4.65
CA THR A 121 5.76 -10.88 3.50
C THR A 121 5.83 -9.37 3.26
N ILE A 122 5.47 -8.55 4.25
CA ILE A 122 5.39 -7.09 4.09
C ILE A 122 6.79 -6.48 4.03
N VAL A 123 7.62 -6.73 5.06
CA VAL A 123 8.92 -6.05 5.15
C VAL A 123 9.83 -6.48 4.00
N LYS A 124 9.90 -7.78 3.72
CA LYS A 124 10.73 -8.29 2.62
C LYS A 124 10.26 -7.76 1.27
N SER A 125 8.95 -7.81 0.95
CA SER A 125 8.45 -7.37 -0.35
C SER A 125 8.63 -5.86 -0.55
N GLN A 126 8.34 -5.04 0.46
CA GLN A 126 8.51 -3.60 0.37
C GLN A 126 9.99 -3.21 0.21
N PHE A 127 10.91 -3.90 0.89
CA PHE A 127 12.34 -3.67 0.67
C PHE A 127 12.79 -4.04 -0.74
N ILE A 128 12.39 -5.22 -1.26
CA ILE A 128 12.75 -5.67 -2.61
C ILE A 128 12.29 -4.66 -3.66
N THR A 129 11.00 -4.29 -3.62
CA THR A 129 10.40 -3.40 -4.62
C THR A 129 10.94 -1.98 -4.55
N ALA A 130 11.13 -1.45 -3.34
CA ALA A 130 11.72 -0.13 -3.13
C ALA A 130 13.17 -0.07 -3.63
N ARG A 131 13.98 -1.08 -3.32
CA ARG A 131 15.37 -1.16 -3.77
C ARG A 131 15.49 -1.26 -5.30
N ALA A 132 14.66 -2.09 -5.94
CA ALA A 132 14.65 -2.24 -7.38
C ALA A 132 14.32 -0.91 -8.08
N ALA A 133 13.26 -0.22 -7.64
CA ALA A 133 12.89 1.08 -8.17
C ALA A 133 13.93 2.17 -7.90
N ALA A 134 14.46 2.23 -6.67
CA ALA A 134 15.46 3.23 -6.28
C ALA A 134 16.68 3.22 -7.19
N ARG A 135 17.15 2.05 -7.67
CA ARG A 135 18.29 1.93 -8.60
C ARG A 135 18.09 2.69 -9.91
N HIS A 136 16.87 2.79 -10.41
CA HIS A 136 16.51 3.55 -11.60
C HIS A 136 16.23 5.01 -11.26
N MET A 137 15.46 5.27 -10.23
CA MET A 137 15.09 6.62 -9.79
C MET A 137 16.33 7.47 -9.44
N LEU A 138 17.35 6.87 -8.82
CA LEU A 138 18.64 7.54 -8.54
C LEU A 138 19.34 8.00 -9.83
N LYS A 139 19.29 7.22 -10.90
CA LYS A 139 19.86 7.60 -12.22
C LYS A 139 19.00 8.66 -12.92
N GLN A 140 17.69 8.65 -12.67
CA GLN A 140 16.73 9.61 -13.21
C GLN A 140 16.78 10.96 -12.45
N HIS A 141 17.34 10.99 -11.23
CA HIS A 141 17.26 12.11 -10.29
C HIS A 141 15.81 12.52 -9.97
N SER A 142 14.89 11.58 -10.02
CA SER A 142 13.47 11.81 -9.74
C SER A 142 12.76 10.49 -9.44
N GLY A 143 11.66 10.56 -8.70
CA GLY A 143 10.80 9.44 -8.38
C GLY A 143 10.26 9.52 -6.96
N VAL A 144 9.26 8.70 -6.68
CA VAL A 144 8.71 8.53 -5.34
C VAL A 144 8.44 7.07 -5.04
N ILE A 145 8.93 6.63 -3.89
CA ILE A 145 8.67 5.32 -3.31
C ILE A 145 7.69 5.53 -2.17
N ILE A 146 6.50 4.94 -2.29
CA ILE A 146 5.44 5.05 -1.29
C ILE A 146 5.28 3.70 -0.61
N PHE A 147 5.64 3.67 0.66
CA PHE A 147 5.43 2.53 1.56
C PHE A 147 4.02 2.58 2.14
N LEU A 148 3.41 1.42 2.37
CA LEU A 148 2.10 1.30 2.99
C LEU A 148 2.21 0.64 4.36
N THR A 149 1.63 1.29 5.37
CA THR A 149 1.48 0.74 6.72
C THR A 149 0.07 0.97 7.25
N GLY A 150 -0.17 0.55 8.47
CA GLY A 150 -1.46 0.71 9.12
C GLY A 150 -1.36 1.23 10.55
N SER A 151 -2.48 1.65 11.09
CA SER A 151 -2.61 2.14 12.46
C SER A 151 -1.99 1.24 13.55
N PRO A 152 -1.88 -0.10 13.40
CA PRO A 152 -1.18 -0.93 14.38
C PRO A 152 0.29 -0.59 14.60
N ALA A 153 0.94 0.14 13.68
CA ALA A 153 2.31 0.64 13.89
C ALA A 153 2.42 1.53 15.14
N ARG A 154 1.37 2.27 15.48
CA ARG A 154 1.31 3.26 16.58
C ARG A 154 0.07 3.14 17.45
N GLY A 155 -0.97 2.48 17.00
CA GLY A 155 -2.28 2.43 17.67
C GLY A 155 -2.35 1.52 18.90
N HIS A 156 -1.34 0.68 19.14
CA HIS A 156 -1.22 -0.20 20.32
C HIS A 156 -2.48 -1.01 20.62
N VAL A 157 -3.06 -1.63 19.59
CA VAL A 157 -4.27 -2.46 19.72
C VAL A 157 -3.89 -3.88 20.13
N GLU A 158 -4.56 -4.44 21.14
CA GLU A 158 -4.38 -5.84 21.56
C GLU A 158 -4.63 -6.80 20.38
N GLY A 159 -3.80 -7.82 20.25
CA GLY A 159 -3.89 -8.81 19.15
C GLY A 159 -3.28 -8.38 17.83
N THR A 160 -2.58 -7.25 17.78
CA THR A 160 -1.91 -6.76 16.55
C THR A 160 -0.38 -6.81 16.63
N THR A 161 0.20 -7.55 17.56
CA THR A 161 1.66 -7.57 17.81
C THR A 161 2.46 -7.90 16.54
N ALA A 162 2.11 -8.94 15.80
CA ALA A 162 2.85 -9.34 14.60
C ALA A 162 2.81 -8.27 13.50
N ILE A 163 1.60 -7.81 13.15
CA ILE A 163 1.41 -6.82 12.09
C ILE A 163 1.92 -5.44 12.49
N GLY A 164 1.74 -5.03 13.75
CA GLY A 164 2.25 -3.76 14.28
C GLY A 164 3.76 -3.69 14.24
N THR A 165 4.46 -4.79 14.58
CA THR A 165 5.93 -4.87 14.46
C THR A 165 6.38 -4.71 13.01
N ALA A 166 5.73 -5.40 12.07
CA ALA A 166 6.07 -5.29 10.64
C ALA A 166 5.85 -3.86 10.11
N PHE A 167 4.74 -3.23 10.49
CA PHE A 167 4.46 -1.85 10.10
C PHE A 167 5.43 -0.85 10.70
N GLY A 168 5.84 -1.02 11.97
CA GLY A 168 6.89 -0.20 12.58
C GLY A 168 8.23 -0.33 11.86
N ALA A 169 8.59 -1.54 11.41
CA ALA A 169 9.78 -1.77 10.61
C ALA A 169 9.74 -1.06 9.25
N ILE A 170 8.57 -1.01 8.59
CA ILE A 170 8.40 -0.27 7.32
C ILE A 170 8.49 1.23 7.51
N GLU A 171 7.91 1.79 8.58
CA GLU A 171 8.07 3.22 8.88
C GLU A 171 9.54 3.60 9.01
N SER A 172 10.30 2.81 9.78
CA SER A 172 11.75 3.00 9.90
C SER A 172 12.49 2.80 8.57
N LEU A 173 12.10 1.81 7.75
CA LEU A 173 12.70 1.60 6.43
C LEU A 173 12.48 2.82 5.52
N ALA A 174 11.28 3.38 5.49
CA ALA A 174 10.95 4.54 4.67
C ALA A 174 11.79 5.77 5.05
N GLU A 175 11.97 6.02 6.35
CA GLU A 175 12.77 7.12 6.87
C GLU A 175 14.26 6.93 6.56
N ASN A 176 14.82 5.75 6.80
CA ASN A 176 16.22 5.46 6.51
C ASN A 176 16.53 5.51 5.01
N LEU A 177 15.65 4.96 4.17
CA LEU A 177 15.82 5.03 2.71
C LEU A 177 15.80 6.49 2.22
N ALA A 178 14.98 7.35 2.82
CA ALA A 178 14.93 8.76 2.45
C ALA A 178 16.28 9.46 2.61
N VAL A 179 17.03 9.14 3.65
CA VAL A 179 18.39 9.70 3.87
C VAL A 179 19.33 9.37 2.72
N GLU A 180 19.19 8.17 2.15
CA GLU A 180 20.05 7.69 1.07
C GLU A 180 19.65 8.23 -0.30
N VAL A 181 18.34 8.34 -0.58
CA VAL A 181 17.86 8.62 -1.94
C VAL A 181 17.46 10.09 -2.16
N SER A 182 17.07 10.82 -1.10
CA SER A 182 16.57 12.18 -1.27
C SER A 182 17.62 13.19 -1.74
N PRO A 183 18.91 13.08 -1.42
CA PRO A 183 19.93 13.94 -2.02
C PRO A 183 19.99 13.88 -3.54
N ALA A 184 19.54 12.78 -4.15
CA ALA A 184 19.45 12.61 -5.60
C ALA A 184 18.06 12.99 -6.18
N GLY A 185 17.18 13.61 -5.39
CA GLY A 185 15.85 14.04 -5.87
C GLY A 185 14.76 12.96 -5.81
N VAL A 186 15.03 11.80 -5.20
CA VAL A 186 14.05 10.73 -5.03
C VAL A 186 13.39 10.85 -3.66
N ARG A 187 12.05 10.74 -3.60
CA ARG A 187 11.31 10.78 -2.33
C ARG A 187 11.02 9.37 -1.82
N SER A 188 11.14 9.19 -0.52
CA SER A 188 10.72 7.98 0.20
C SER A 188 9.73 8.40 1.28
N VAL A 189 8.47 7.95 1.16
CA VAL A 189 7.36 8.37 2.02
C VAL A 189 6.59 7.15 2.49
N CYS A 190 6.18 7.12 3.73
CA CYS A 190 5.28 6.10 4.26
C CYS A 190 3.86 6.65 4.39
N LEU A 191 2.87 5.97 3.82
CA LEU A 191 1.46 6.22 4.04
C LEU A 191 0.95 5.27 5.12
N ARG A 192 0.64 5.81 6.30
CA ARG A 192 -0.05 5.08 7.37
C ARG A 192 -1.56 5.25 7.21
N THR A 193 -2.26 4.14 6.99
CA THR A 193 -3.72 4.08 6.89
C THR A 193 -4.32 3.37 8.12
N THR A 194 -5.62 3.20 8.14
CA THR A 194 -6.30 2.35 9.14
C THR A 194 -7.09 1.24 8.43
N ALA A 195 -7.85 0.46 9.17
CA ALA A 195 -8.68 -0.59 8.58
C ALA A 195 -9.66 0.02 7.56
N ASN A 196 -9.42 -0.27 6.28
CA ASN A 196 -10.33 0.12 5.20
C ASN A 196 -11.55 -0.80 5.24
N THR A 197 -12.66 -0.32 5.78
CA THR A 197 -13.84 -1.13 6.11
C THR A 197 -14.51 -1.77 4.91
N ASP A 198 -14.25 -1.28 3.71
CA ASP A 198 -14.72 -1.79 2.42
C ASP A 198 -13.73 -2.72 1.71
N SER A 199 -12.54 -2.99 2.29
CA SER A 199 -11.62 -3.97 1.73
C SER A 199 -12.06 -5.39 2.00
N LEU A 200 -11.88 -6.31 1.03
CA LEU A 200 -12.31 -7.71 1.15
C LEU A 200 -11.75 -8.39 2.41
N ALA A 201 -10.46 -8.22 2.70
CA ALA A 201 -9.82 -8.81 3.87
C ALA A 201 -10.45 -8.36 5.20
N ILE A 202 -10.86 -7.09 5.29
CA ILE A 202 -11.54 -6.55 6.47
C ILE A 202 -13.01 -7.01 6.48
N GLN A 203 -13.67 -7.03 5.34
CA GLN A 203 -15.06 -7.47 5.21
C GLN A 203 -15.27 -8.90 5.71
N ASP A 204 -14.41 -9.85 5.32
CA ASP A 204 -14.47 -11.24 5.78
C ASP A 204 -14.25 -11.33 7.31
N THR A 205 -13.29 -10.54 7.83
CA THR A 205 -13.04 -10.47 9.27
C THR A 205 -14.23 -9.87 10.01
N MET A 206 -14.86 -8.82 9.46
CA MET A 206 -16.04 -8.16 10.04
C MET A 206 -17.24 -9.08 10.09
N ASP A 207 -17.49 -9.88 9.06
CA ASP A 207 -18.62 -10.82 9.03
C ASP A 207 -18.47 -11.90 10.10
N ALA A 208 -17.28 -12.46 10.26
CA ALA A 208 -16.99 -13.43 11.29
C ALA A 208 -17.13 -12.83 12.72
N LEU A 209 -16.61 -11.62 12.92
CA LEU A 209 -16.64 -10.94 14.21
C LEU A 209 -18.06 -10.47 14.57
N ALA A 210 -18.82 -9.92 13.63
CA ALA A 210 -20.21 -9.50 13.82
C ALA A 210 -21.09 -10.70 14.25
N SER A 211 -20.92 -11.85 13.58
CA SER A 211 -21.59 -13.09 13.95
C SER A 211 -21.26 -13.53 15.39
N LYS A 212 -19.97 -13.52 15.77
CA LYS A 212 -19.52 -13.88 17.13
C LYS A 212 -20.06 -12.93 18.19
N LEU A 213 -20.12 -11.64 17.92
CA LEU A 213 -20.60 -10.62 18.85
C LEU A 213 -22.13 -10.46 18.82
N LYS A 214 -22.84 -11.12 17.90
CA LYS A 214 -24.30 -11.02 17.70
C LYS A 214 -24.76 -9.58 17.41
N VAL A 215 -24.00 -8.86 16.62
CA VAL A 215 -24.30 -7.51 16.12
C VAL A 215 -24.38 -7.52 14.59
N THR A 216 -24.93 -6.46 13.99
CA THR A 216 -24.85 -6.30 12.54
C THR A 216 -23.46 -5.82 12.13
N LYS A 217 -23.07 -6.09 10.87
CA LYS A 217 -21.83 -5.58 10.30
C LYS A 217 -21.75 -4.05 10.39
N ASP A 218 -22.82 -3.34 10.08
CA ASP A 218 -22.88 -1.87 10.16
C ASP A 218 -22.67 -1.34 11.59
N GLN A 219 -23.25 -2.04 12.59
CA GLN A 219 -23.02 -1.70 14.00
C GLN A 219 -21.53 -1.88 14.38
N LEU A 220 -20.88 -2.93 13.87
CA LEU A 220 -19.47 -3.18 14.12
C LEU A 220 -18.59 -2.13 13.43
N ILE A 221 -18.86 -1.81 12.17
CA ILE A 221 -18.16 -0.75 11.42
C ILE A 221 -18.35 0.60 12.13
N GLY A 222 -19.57 0.93 12.54
CA GLY A 222 -19.85 2.14 13.31
C GLY A 222 -19.12 2.20 14.65
N SER A 223 -18.99 1.07 15.34
CA SER A 223 -18.23 0.96 16.57
C SER A 223 -16.73 1.23 16.34
N ILE A 224 -16.14 0.65 15.28
CA ILE A 224 -14.74 0.88 14.91
C ILE A 224 -14.53 2.35 14.51
N ALA A 225 -15.42 2.91 13.68
CA ALA A 225 -15.36 4.31 13.29
C ALA A 225 -15.46 5.26 14.51
N SER A 226 -16.21 4.88 15.54
CA SER A 226 -16.35 5.68 16.75
C SER A 226 -15.05 5.81 17.57
N LEU A 227 -14.06 4.96 17.33
CA LEU A 227 -12.75 5.00 17.99
C LEU A 227 -11.81 6.02 17.36
N ASN A 228 -11.97 6.37 16.10
CA ASN A 228 -11.15 7.38 15.45
C ASN A 228 -11.67 8.81 15.72
N PHE A 229 -10.83 9.83 15.53
CA PHE A 229 -11.19 11.21 15.86
C PHE A 229 -12.29 11.77 14.95
N LEU A 230 -12.26 11.45 13.66
CA LEU A 230 -13.27 11.92 12.70
C LEU A 230 -14.61 11.20 12.80
N LYS A 231 -14.68 10.06 13.51
CA LYS A 231 -15.89 9.25 13.67
C LYS A 231 -16.47 8.74 12.35
N VAL A 232 -15.63 8.54 11.34
CA VAL A 232 -16.00 8.02 10.03
C VAL A 232 -15.24 6.72 9.74
N PRO A 233 -15.85 5.75 9.02
CA PRO A 233 -15.13 4.59 8.55
C PRO A 233 -14.14 5.01 7.45
N ALA A 234 -12.91 4.49 7.49
CA ALA A 234 -11.96 4.67 6.40
C ALA A 234 -12.27 3.71 5.25
N THR A 235 -12.00 4.13 4.03
CA THR A 235 -12.24 3.37 2.80
C THR A 235 -10.96 3.19 1.98
N VAL A 236 -10.95 2.21 1.07
CA VAL A 236 -9.84 2.04 0.12
C VAL A 236 -9.67 3.27 -0.78
N SER A 237 -10.77 3.99 -1.08
CA SER A 237 -10.75 5.25 -1.82
C SER A 237 -10.00 6.37 -1.08
N ASP A 238 -10.16 6.47 0.25
CA ASP A 238 -9.42 7.46 1.04
C ASP A 238 -7.91 7.18 1.01
N THR A 239 -7.53 5.90 1.12
CA THR A 239 -6.13 5.46 0.98
C THR A 239 -5.59 5.77 -0.41
N ALA A 240 -6.37 5.50 -1.48
CA ALA A 240 -5.97 5.72 -2.86
C ALA A 240 -5.74 7.20 -3.16
N LYS A 241 -6.64 8.09 -2.74
CA LYS A 241 -6.50 9.55 -2.89
C LYS A 241 -5.30 10.10 -2.14
N ALA A 242 -5.03 9.60 -0.93
CA ALA A 242 -3.85 9.98 -0.17
C ALA A 242 -2.56 9.52 -0.90
N ALA A 243 -2.54 8.30 -1.45
CA ALA A 243 -1.42 7.80 -2.24
C ALA A 243 -1.19 8.63 -3.51
N ALA A 244 -2.25 9.02 -4.25
CA ALA A 244 -2.15 9.87 -5.44
C ALA A 244 -1.61 11.26 -5.12
N PHE A 245 -2.05 11.87 -4.01
CA PHE A 245 -1.48 13.13 -3.53
C PHE A 245 0.02 12.99 -3.24
N LEU A 246 0.44 11.95 -2.49
CA LEU A 246 1.84 11.69 -2.17
C LEU A 246 2.70 11.40 -3.40
N ALA A 247 2.12 10.73 -4.41
CA ALA A 247 2.78 10.46 -5.68
C ALA A 247 3.05 11.74 -6.49
N SER A 248 2.24 12.76 -6.31
CA SER A 248 2.26 13.99 -7.12
C SER A 248 3.33 14.99 -6.69
N ASP A 249 3.59 15.96 -7.56
CA ASP A 249 4.46 17.10 -7.28
C ASP A 249 3.88 18.05 -6.21
N ARG A 250 2.58 17.92 -5.89
CA ARG A 250 1.96 18.66 -4.78
C ARG A 250 2.56 18.27 -3.43
N ALA A 251 3.08 17.05 -3.30
CA ALA A 251 3.76 16.54 -2.11
C ALA A 251 5.30 16.62 -2.21
N ARG A 252 5.86 17.46 -3.10
CA ARG A 252 7.31 17.52 -3.39
C ARG A 252 8.22 17.73 -2.18
N MET A 253 7.71 18.31 -1.11
CA MET A 253 8.47 18.54 0.13
C MET A 253 8.33 17.41 1.16
N MET A 254 7.55 16.36 0.83
CA MET A 254 7.34 15.22 1.72
C MET A 254 8.30 14.09 1.34
N THR A 255 9.28 13.85 2.19
CA THR A 255 10.21 12.71 2.15
C THR A 255 10.71 12.43 3.56
N GLY A 256 11.09 11.18 3.87
CA GLY A 256 11.53 10.78 5.20
C GLY A 256 10.46 10.97 6.27
N THR A 257 9.19 10.82 5.92
CA THR A 257 8.06 11.07 6.82
C THR A 257 7.01 9.98 6.71
N VAL A 258 6.29 9.78 7.80
CA VAL A 258 5.06 8.97 7.84
C VAL A 258 3.88 9.92 7.75
N VAL A 259 3.10 9.80 6.69
CA VAL A 259 1.87 10.57 6.49
C VAL A 259 0.70 9.79 7.09
N ASN A 260 0.10 10.37 8.11
CA ASN A 260 -0.97 9.76 8.88
C ASN A 260 -2.34 10.02 8.23
N SER A 261 -2.91 8.99 7.59
CA SER A 261 -4.25 8.99 6.98
C SER A 261 -5.17 8.00 7.69
N THR A 262 -5.22 8.06 9.03
CA THR A 262 -5.95 7.10 9.86
C THR A 262 -7.28 7.65 10.39
N ALA A 263 -7.74 8.81 9.96
CA ALA A 263 -8.88 9.52 10.55
C ALA A 263 -8.74 9.76 12.08
N GLY A 264 -7.50 9.71 12.61
CA GLY A 264 -7.19 9.80 14.02
C GLY A 264 -7.33 8.49 14.80
N ALA A 265 -7.32 7.34 14.12
CA ALA A 265 -7.25 6.02 14.80
C ALA A 265 -5.88 5.80 15.48
N ALA A 266 -4.84 6.46 15.01
CA ALA A 266 -3.55 6.55 15.67
C ALA A 266 -3.06 8.00 15.59
N ALA A 267 -2.65 8.56 16.72
CA ALA A 267 -1.98 9.87 16.78
C ALA A 267 -0.45 9.68 16.73
N ASP A 268 0.28 10.66 16.18
CA ASP A 268 1.75 10.72 16.19
C ASP A 268 2.26 11.45 17.41
#